data_85c132d24d5376d51431d905d2ddda40
#
_entry.id   85c132d24d5376d51431d905d2ddda40
#
_cell.length_a   1.000
_cell.length_b   1.000
_cell.length_c   1.000
_cell.angle_alpha   90.00
_cell.angle_beta   90.00
_cell.angle_gamma   90.00
#
_symmetry.space_group_name_H-M   'P 1'
#
loop_
_entity.id
_entity.type
_entity.pdbx_description
1 polymer ?
#
loop_
_entity_poly.entity_id
_entity_poly.type
_entity_poly.pdbx_seq_one_letter_code
_entity_poly.pdbx_strand_id
1 'polypeptide(L)'
;VPAGGALAVDRHGYGEEVTSQLKNHPYVEFIEEEITQIPQEGIVIIATGPLTEGALAEDIQKFCGGEGLHFYDAAAPIITKESMDFSVVYKASRYGKGEAAYLNCPMNEQEYKDFCEALIQAEVAEIHGFENKKVFEGCMPIEVMAARGKDTMRFGPLKPVGLPDPRMGREPYAVVQLRQDNEEATQYNM
;
A
#
# COMPACT_ATOMS: atom_id res chain seq x y z
N VAL A 1 -1.31 -16.90 2.34
CA VAL A 1 -0.66 -16.25 1.19
C VAL A 1 0.81 -16.02 1.53
N PRO A 2 1.77 -16.37 0.65
CA PRO A 2 3.18 -16.10 0.89
C PRO A 2 3.43 -14.59 1.06
N ALA A 3 4.10 -14.21 2.15
CA ALA A 3 4.31 -12.80 2.52
C ALA A 3 5.75 -12.52 2.98
N GLY A 4 6.72 -13.33 2.56
CA GLY A 4 8.11 -13.21 2.99
C GLY A 4 8.27 -13.46 4.49
N GLY A 5 8.77 -12.48 5.23
CA GLY A 5 8.90 -12.54 6.70
C GLY A 5 7.67 -12.08 7.47
N ALA A 6 6.58 -11.69 6.79
CA ALA A 6 5.34 -11.23 7.42
C ALA A 6 4.32 -12.38 7.54
N LEU A 7 3.39 -12.25 8.48
CA LEU A 7 2.23 -13.13 8.60
C LEU A 7 1.10 -12.59 7.72
N ALA A 8 0.70 -13.35 6.70
CA ALA A 8 -0.51 -13.07 5.93
C ALA A 8 -1.62 -14.03 6.37
N VAL A 9 -2.77 -13.48 6.67
CA VAL A 9 -3.95 -14.21 7.13
C VAL A 9 -5.11 -14.01 6.14
N ASP A 10 -6.04 -14.96 6.13
CA ASP A 10 -7.31 -14.75 5.44
C ASP A 10 -8.07 -13.57 6.06
N ARG A 11 -8.43 -12.58 5.25
CA ARG A 11 -9.03 -11.33 5.73
C ARG A 11 -10.42 -11.53 6.32
N HIS A 12 -11.21 -12.40 5.70
CA HIS A 12 -12.58 -12.66 6.18
C HIS A 12 -12.56 -13.49 7.44
N GLY A 13 -11.83 -14.61 7.46
CA GLY A 13 -11.72 -15.45 8.65
C GLY A 13 -11.12 -14.73 9.86
N TYR A 14 -10.11 -13.88 9.63
CA TYR A 14 -9.55 -13.04 10.69
C TYR A 14 -10.57 -12.02 11.22
N GLY A 15 -11.32 -11.35 10.33
CA GLY A 15 -12.33 -10.39 10.72
C GLY A 15 -13.49 -11.04 11.49
N GLU A 16 -13.96 -12.21 11.06
CA GLU A 16 -15.01 -12.98 11.74
C GLU A 16 -14.57 -13.44 13.13
N GLU A 17 -13.34 -13.96 13.26
CA GLU A 17 -12.80 -14.42 14.55
C GLU A 17 -12.67 -13.26 15.54
N VAL A 18 -12.06 -12.14 15.14
CA VAL A 18 -11.92 -10.96 16.01
C VAL A 18 -13.29 -10.42 16.41
N THR A 19 -14.22 -10.31 15.48
CA THR A 19 -15.59 -9.84 15.75
C THR A 19 -16.31 -10.77 16.73
N SER A 20 -16.20 -12.07 16.54
CA SER A 20 -16.79 -13.07 17.43
C SER A 20 -16.23 -12.97 18.85
N GLN A 21 -14.91 -12.87 18.99
CA GLN A 21 -14.28 -12.71 20.30
C GLN A 21 -14.71 -11.44 21.02
N LEU A 22 -14.79 -10.32 20.31
CA LEU A 22 -15.22 -9.06 20.89
C LEU A 22 -16.69 -9.08 21.28
N LYS A 23 -17.58 -9.59 20.41
CA LYS A 23 -19.04 -9.67 20.68
C LYS A 23 -19.37 -10.58 21.88
N ASN A 24 -18.55 -11.60 22.12
CA ASN A 24 -18.74 -12.53 23.24
C ASN A 24 -17.98 -12.10 24.51
N HIS A 25 -17.23 -11.00 24.47
CA HIS A 25 -16.43 -10.57 25.61
C HIS A 25 -17.29 -9.88 26.68
N PRO A 26 -17.24 -10.26 27.96
CA PRO A 26 -18.17 -9.79 28.99
C PRO A 26 -18.05 -8.30 29.35
N TYR A 27 -16.98 -7.63 28.93
CA TYR A 27 -16.74 -6.21 29.19
C TYR A 27 -16.79 -5.36 27.92
N VAL A 28 -17.30 -5.89 26.81
CA VAL A 28 -17.46 -5.16 25.55
C VAL A 28 -18.93 -5.02 25.22
N GLU A 29 -19.38 -3.80 25.04
CA GLU A 29 -20.69 -3.45 24.51
C GLU A 29 -20.51 -2.96 23.07
N PHE A 30 -21.25 -3.58 22.15
CA PHE A 30 -21.25 -3.18 20.73
C PHE A 30 -22.40 -2.22 20.49
N ILE A 31 -22.07 -1.00 20.04
CA ILE A 31 -23.05 0.02 19.67
C ILE A 31 -22.83 0.27 18.16
N GLU A 32 -23.84 -0.08 17.37
CA GLU A 32 -23.82 0.10 15.91
C GLU A 32 -24.57 1.40 15.56
N GLU A 33 -23.87 2.53 15.64
CA GLU A 33 -24.40 3.85 15.29
C GLU A 33 -23.34 4.71 14.60
N GLU A 34 -23.81 5.70 13.85
CA GLU A 34 -22.94 6.71 13.25
C GLU A 34 -22.49 7.70 14.34
N ILE A 35 -21.16 7.82 14.50
CA ILE A 35 -20.55 8.79 15.41
C ILE A 35 -20.11 10.01 14.60
N THR A 36 -20.73 11.14 14.87
CA THR A 36 -20.46 12.43 14.20
C THR A 36 -19.62 13.41 15.00
N GLN A 37 -19.42 13.13 16.29
CA GLN A 37 -18.65 13.97 17.22
C GLN A 37 -17.82 13.11 18.17
N ILE A 38 -16.71 13.62 18.62
CA ILE A 38 -15.86 12.94 19.62
C ILE A 38 -16.60 12.91 20.96
N PRO A 39 -16.84 11.72 21.56
CA PRO A 39 -17.41 11.64 22.89
C PRO A 39 -16.60 12.44 23.91
N GLN A 40 -17.29 13.16 24.79
CA GLN A 40 -16.63 14.07 25.75
C GLN A 40 -16.30 13.42 27.08
N GLU A 41 -16.80 12.21 27.33
CA GLU A 41 -16.62 11.48 28.58
C GLU A 41 -15.79 10.21 28.39
N GLY A 42 -15.02 9.85 29.43
CA GLY A 42 -14.23 8.65 29.44
C GLY A 42 -12.91 8.74 28.63
N ILE A 43 -12.32 7.58 28.36
CA ILE A 43 -11.14 7.45 27.51
C ILE A 43 -11.62 7.08 26.11
N VAL A 44 -11.35 7.92 25.13
CA VAL A 44 -11.80 7.75 23.75
C VAL A 44 -10.63 7.34 22.85
N ILE A 45 -10.82 6.29 22.07
CA ILE A 45 -9.89 5.84 21.03
C ILE A 45 -10.61 5.94 19.69
N ILE A 46 -10.11 6.80 18.81
CA ILE A 46 -10.62 6.94 17.44
C ILE A 46 -9.76 6.03 16.53
N ALA A 47 -10.37 4.97 16.01
CA ALA A 47 -9.71 3.97 15.17
C ALA A 47 -10.53 3.70 13.88
N THR A 48 -11.15 4.74 13.35
CA THR A 48 -12.03 4.69 12.17
C THR A 48 -11.30 4.51 10.84
N GLY A 49 -9.98 4.56 10.88
CA GLY A 49 -9.14 4.35 9.71
C GLY A 49 -8.92 5.61 8.87
N PRO A 50 -8.21 5.46 7.75
CA PRO A 50 -7.75 6.60 6.96
C PRO A 50 -8.84 7.27 6.11
N LEU A 51 -9.97 6.61 5.88
CA LEU A 51 -11.11 7.14 5.09
C LEU A 51 -12.16 7.84 5.95
N THR A 52 -11.79 8.29 7.15
CA THR A 52 -12.70 9.05 8.02
C THR A 52 -13.05 10.38 7.36
N GLU A 53 -14.34 10.60 7.12
CA GLU A 53 -14.85 11.78 6.42
C GLU A 53 -16.07 12.40 7.15
N GLY A 54 -16.63 13.46 6.59
CA GLY A 54 -17.84 14.11 7.09
C GLY A 54 -17.66 14.75 8.45
N ALA A 55 -18.75 14.75 9.24
CA ALA A 55 -18.84 15.49 10.51
C ALA A 55 -17.80 15.04 11.55
N LEU A 56 -17.49 13.74 11.63
CA LEU A 56 -16.47 13.24 12.57
C LEU A 56 -15.08 13.76 12.20
N ALA A 57 -14.73 13.76 10.91
CA ALA A 57 -13.43 14.30 10.46
C ALA A 57 -13.28 15.79 10.78
N GLU A 58 -14.38 16.57 10.59
CA GLU A 58 -14.39 17.99 10.95
C GLU A 58 -14.24 18.20 12.47
N ASP A 59 -14.86 17.36 13.28
CA ASP A 59 -14.77 17.46 14.73
C ASP A 59 -13.39 17.08 15.25
N ILE A 60 -12.76 16.04 14.68
CA ILE A 60 -11.35 15.68 14.93
C ILE A 60 -10.43 16.85 14.57
N GLN A 61 -10.64 17.48 13.40
CA GLN A 61 -9.87 18.63 12.97
C GLN A 61 -9.96 19.80 13.95
N LYS A 62 -11.16 20.13 14.40
CA LYS A 62 -11.40 21.18 15.41
C LYS A 62 -10.70 20.85 16.72
N PHE A 63 -10.80 19.60 17.17
CA PHE A 63 -10.15 19.13 18.41
C PHE A 63 -8.63 19.23 18.35
N CYS A 64 -8.03 18.84 17.23
CA CYS A 64 -6.57 18.90 17.03
C CYS A 64 -6.03 20.31 16.80
N GLY A 65 -6.88 21.30 16.50
CA GLY A 65 -6.49 22.68 16.24
C GLY A 65 -5.58 22.87 15.01
N GLY A 66 -5.59 21.93 14.08
CA GLY A 66 -4.69 21.87 12.95
C GLY A 66 -5.36 22.10 11.58
N GLU A 67 -4.55 22.09 10.52
CA GLU A 67 -4.98 22.25 9.13
C GLU A 67 -5.68 21.00 8.54
N GLY A 68 -6.13 20.07 9.37
CA GLY A 68 -6.86 18.88 8.95
C GLY A 68 -6.04 17.58 8.93
N LEU A 69 -6.77 16.48 8.83
CA LEU A 69 -6.18 15.17 8.58
C LEU A 69 -5.72 15.12 7.13
N HIS A 70 -4.45 14.86 6.91
CA HIS A 70 -3.92 14.62 5.58
C HIS A 70 -4.09 13.13 5.27
N PHE A 71 -5.04 12.81 4.43
CA PHE A 71 -5.25 11.47 3.95
C PHE A 71 -5.05 11.41 2.44
N TYR A 72 -4.47 10.33 1.99
CA TYR A 72 -4.33 10.01 0.58
C TYR A 72 -4.77 8.56 0.37
N ASP A 73 -5.78 8.35 -0.46
CA ASP A 73 -6.20 7.00 -0.85
C ASP A 73 -5.24 6.46 -1.91
N ALA A 74 -4.26 5.70 -1.45
CA ALA A 74 -3.30 5.03 -2.32
C ALA A 74 -3.73 3.56 -2.51
N ALA A 75 -4.65 3.32 -3.44
CA ALA A 75 -4.97 1.97 -3.85
C ALA A 75 -3.78 1.37 -4.63
N ALA A 76 -3.24 0.25 -4.15
CA ALA A 76 -2.22 -0.48 -4.90
C ALA A 76 -2.85 -1.08 -6.17
N PRO A 77 -2.26 -0.89 -7.37
CA PRO A 77 -2.79 -1.48 -8.59
C PRO A 77 -2.69 -3.01 -8.54
N ILE A 78 -3.75 -3.68 -8.99
CA ILE A 78 -3.79 -5.14 -9.12
C ILE A 78 -3.35 -5.53 -10.52
N ILE A 79 -2.37 -6.42 -10.60
CA ILE A 79 -1.82 -6.97 -11.83
C ILE A 79 -2.22 -8.44 -11.93
N THR A 80 -2.83 -8.82 -13.05
CA THR A 80 -3.23 -10.21 -13.27
C THR A 80 -2.05 -11.06 -13.75
N LYS A 81 -2.05 -12.33 -13.38
CA LYS A 81 -1.00 -13.27 -13.79
C LYS A 81 -0.83 -13.36 -15.30
N GLU A 82 -1.94 -13.32 -16.03
CA GLU A 82 -1.96 -13.43 -17.50
C GLU A 82 -1.28 -12.24 -18.19
N SER A 83 -1.22 -11.09 -17.55
CA SER A 83 -0.57 -9.90 -18.10
C SER A 83 0.96 -9.88 -17.91
N MET A 84 1.51 -10.85 -17.19
CA MET A 84 2.95 -10.91 -16.87
C MET A 84 3.71 -11.86 -17.79
N ASP A 85 4.87 -11.45 -18.25
CA ASP A 85 5.81 -12.31 -18.98
C ASP A 85 6.73 -13.06 -18.02
N PHE A 86 6.39 -14.29 -17.70
CA PHE A 86 7.18 -15.17 -16.83
C PHE A 86 8.54 -15.61 -17.40
N SER A 87 8.86 -15.28 -18.65
CA SER A 87 10.25 -15.42 -19.15
C SER A 87 11.18 -14.33 -18.61
N VAL A 88 10.60 -13.23 -18.13
CA VAL A 88 11.31 -12.06 -17.60
C VAL A 88 11.17 -11.95 -16.09
N VAL A 89 9.96 -12.15 -15.58
CA VAL A 89 9.64 -12.06 -14.14
C VAL A 89 10.23 -13.24 -13.38
N TYR A 90 10.82 -13.00 -12.21
CA TYR A 90 11.41 -14.04 -11.37
C TYR A 90 10.96 -13.93 -9.92
N LYS A 91 10.93 -15.08 -9.22
CA LYS A 91 10.65 -15.14 -7.77
C LYS A 91 11.92 -14.93 -6.98
N ALA A 92 11.92 -13.98 -6.06
CA ALA A 92 12.99 -13.79 -5.09
C ALA A 92 12.51 -13.03 -3.86
N SER A 93 13.23 -13.20 -2.76
CA SER A 93 13.17 -12.32 -1.61
C SER A 93 14.47 -11.51 -1.52
N ARG A 94 14.38 -10.30 -0.98
CA ARG A 94 15.52 -9.40 -0.87
C ARG A 94 16.61 -9.99 0.03
N TYR A 95 17.83 -10.04 -0.47
CA TYR A 95 19.00 -10.67 0.17
C TYR A 95 18.81 -12.17 0.44
N GLY A 96 17.90 -12.85 -0.25
CA GLY A 96 17.61 -14.26 -0.01
C GLY A 96 17.03 -14.54 1.38
N LYS A 97 16.46 -13.54 2.06
CA LYS A 97 15.88 -13.70 3.40
C LYS A 97 14.43 -14.18 3.32
N GLY A 98 14.14 -15.29 3.98
CA GLY A 98 12.81 -15.92 4.00
C GLY A 98 12.47 -16.60 2.67
N GLU A 99 11.17 -16.81 2.45
CA GLU A 99 10.68 -17.42 1.21
C GLU A 99 10.75 -16.45 0.04
N ALA A 100 10.98 -16.99 -1.17
CA ALA A 100 10.91 -16.22 -2.42
C ALA A 100 9.45 -15.88 -2.79
N ALA A 101 8.81 -15.06 -1.95
CA ALA A 101 7.38 -14.76 -2.00
C ALA A 101 6.98 -13.65 -2.97
N TYR A 102 7.94 -12.89 -3.48
CA TYR A 102 7.68 -11.77 -4.38
C TYR A 102 8.02 -12.12 -5.82
N LEU A 103 7.17 -11.65 -6.74
CA LEU A 103 7.51 -11.58 -8.14
C LEU A 103 8.28 -10.28 -8.40
N ASN A 104 9.43 -10.39 -9.07
CA ASN A 104 10.29 -9.26 -9.37
C ASN A 104 10.26 -9.01 -10.88
N CYS A 105 9.85 -7.81 -11.27
CA CYS A 105 9.82 -7.36 -12.66
C CYS A 105 11.03 -6.45 -12.87
N PRO A 106 12.13 -6.97 -13.43
CA PRO A 106 13.35 -6.20 -13.63
C PRO A 106 13.20 -5.23 -14.80
N MET A 107 13.85 -4.10 -14.71
CA MET A 107 13.97 -3.11 -15.78
C MET A 107 15.43 -2.80 -16.06
N ASN A 108 15.78 -2.65 -17.32
CA ASN A 108 17.02 -1.99 -17.73
C ASN A 108 16.87 -0.45 -17.62
N GLU A 109 17.92 0.29 -17.93
CA GLU A 109 17.91 1.76 -17.79
C GLU A 109 16.88 2.44 -18.71
N GLN A 110 16.73 1.95 -19.94
CA GLN A 110 15.78 2.54 -20.88
C GLN A 110 14.33 2.25 -20.47
N GLU A 111 14.03 1.00 -20.13
CA GLU A 111 12.71 0.58 -19.65
C GLU A 111 12.30 1.36 -18.39
N TYR A 112 13.23 1.62 -17.48
CA TYR A 112 12.99 2.43 -16.31
C TYR A 112 12.67 3.89 -16.66
N LYS A 113 13.38 4.49 -17.60
CA LYS A 113 13.12 5.87 -18.06
C LYS A 113 11.74 5.98 -18.72
N ASP A 114 11.42 5.03 -19.59
CA ASP A 114 10.13 4.98 -20.28
C ASP A 114 8.98 4.79 -19.27
N PHE A 115 9.17 3.95 -18.26
CA PHE A 115 8.21 3.77 -17.17
C PHE A 115 8.01 5.04 -16.33
N CYS A 116 9.09 5.74 -15.96
CA CYS A 116 8.99 7.01 -15.23
C CYS A 116 8.26 8.07 -16.05
N GLU A 117 8.55 8.17 -17.34
CA GLU A 117 7.89 9.13 -18.23
C GLU A 117 6.40 8.82 -18.39
N ALA A 118 6.06 7.55 -18.57
CA ALA A 118 4.68 7.11 -18.64
C ALA A 118 3.88 7.43 -17.37
N LEU A 119 4.49 7.24 -16.18
CA LEU A 119 3.86 7.61 -14.91
C LEU A 119 3.61 9.11 -14.77
N ILE A 120 4.56 9.95 -15.21
CA ILE A 120 4.44 11.41 -15.13
C ILE A 120 3.33 11.92 -16.08
N GLN A 121 3.12 11.24 -17.21
CA GLN A 121 2.14 11.61 -18.23
C GLN A 121 0.78 10.93 -18.03
N ALA A 122 0.69 9.95 -17.11
CA ALA A 122 -0.53 9.22 -16.87
C ALA A 122 -1.64 10.11 -16.32
N GLU A 123 -2.87 9.79 -16.67
CA GLU A 123 -4.05 10.37 -16.03
C GLU A 123 -4.09 9.94 -14.56
N VAL A 124 -4.24 10.89 -13.67
CA VAL A 124 -4.35 10.65 -12.23
C VAL A 124 -5.80 10.78 -11.78
N ALA A 125 -6.15 10.05 -10.70
CA ALA A 125 -7.47 10.17 -10.09
C ALA A 125 -7.73 11.61 -9.63
N GLU A 126 -9.00 12.03 -9.72
CA GLU A 126 -9.40 13.35 -9.21
C GLU A 126 -9.16 13.43 -7.70
N ILE A 127 -8.57 14.55 -7.27
CA ILE A 127 -8.34 14.83 -5.85
C ILE A 127 -9.67 15.22 -5.22
N HIS A 128 -10.16 14.44 -4.27
CA HIS A 128 -11.36 14.77 -3.51
C HIS A 128 -11.08 15.90 -2.50
N GLY A 129 -12.11 16.67 -2.13
CA GLY A 129 -11.96 17.93 -1.38
C GLY A 129 -11.27 17.86 -0.01
N PHE A 130 -11.13 16.67 0.58
CA PHE A 130 -10.38 16.43 1.83
C PHE A 130 -8.94 15.98 1.58
N GLU A 131 -8.57 15.62 0.35
CA GLU A 131 -7.22 15.24 -0.04
C GLU A 131 -6.36 16.49 -0.25
N ASN A 132 -5.30 16.60 0.52
CA ASN A 132 -4.42 17.76 0.40
C ASN A 132 -3.25 17.44 -0.55
N LYS A 133 -2.80 18.42 -1.33
CA LYS A 133 -1.57 18.32 -2.15
C LYS A 133 -0.28 18.10 -1.32
N LYS A 134 -0.35 18.27 0.00
CA LYS A 134 0.74 17.95 0.92
C LYS A 134 0.69 16.47 1.28
N VAL A 135 1.40 15.64 0.53
CA VAL A 135 1.54 14.21 0.81
C VAL A 135 2.58 13.95 1.88
N PHE A 136 2.29 12.98 2.76
CA PHE A 136 3.25 12.51 3.75
C PHE A 136 4.34 11.67 3.06
N GLU A 137 5.61 11.90 3.41
CA GLU A 137 6.76 11.23 2.75
C GLU A 137 6.64 9.69 2.70
N GLY A 138 6.09 9.08 3.75
CA GLY A 138 5.93 7.61 3.83
C GLY A 138 4.79 7.03 2.99
N CYS A 139 3.87 7.86 2.49
CA CYS A 139 2.69 7.46 1.72
C CYS A 139 2.55 8.25 0.41
N MET A 140 3.70 8.64 -0.18
CA MET A 140 3.70 9.44 -1.39
C MET A 140 3.30 8.60 -2.61
N PRO A 141 2.35 9.08 -3.42
CA PRO A 141 2.00 8.42 -4.68
C PRO A 141 3.20 8.28 -5.60
N ILE A 142 3.23 7.19 -6.35
CA ILE A 142 4.39 6.85 -7.20
C ILE A 142 4.61 7.87 -8.32
N GLU A 143 3.54 8.43 -8.88
CA GLU A 143 3.62 9.50 -9.90
C GLU A 143 4.23 10.78 -9.32
N VAL A 144 3.95 11.10 -8.05
CA VAL A 144 4.58 12.25 -7.36
C VAL A 144 6.06 12.00 -7.13
N MET A 145 6.44 10.77 -6.77
CA MET A 145 7.86 10.38 -6.66
C MET A 145 8.57 10.46 -8.00
N ALA A 146 7.94 9.99 -9.08
CA ALA A 146 8.49 10.08 -10.43
C ALA A 146 8.73 11.53 -10.87
N ALA A 147 7.80 12.45 -10.56
CA ALA A 147 7.92 13.86 -10.88
C ALA A 147 9.01 14.59 -10.07
N ARG A 148 9.42 14.09 -8.90
CA ARG A 148 10.51 14.69 -8.09
C ARG A 148 11.89 14.54 -8.72
N GLY A 149 12.11 13.53 -9.54
CA GLY A 149 13.36 13.33 -10.24
C GLY A 149 13.57 11.90 -10.71
N LYS A 150 14.32 11.76 -11.78
CA LYS A 150 14.55 10.50 -12.50
C LYS A 150 15.10 9.34 -11.66
N ASP A 151 15.74 9.63 -10.55
CA ASP A 151 16.36 8.59 -9.69
C ASP A 151 15.57 8.35 -8.41
N THR A 152 14.52 9.14 -8.12
CA THR A 152 13.78 9.07 -6.87
C THR A 152 13.19 7.68 -6.63
N MET A 153 12.54 7.09 -7.63
CA MET A 153 11.95 5.76 -7.49
C MET A 153 13.01 4.65 -7.44
N ARG A 154 14.10 4.78 -8.22
CA ARG A 154 15.18 3.79 -8.27
C ARG A 154 15.93 3.67 -6.94
N PHE A 155 16.09 4.73 -6.18
CA PHE A 155 16.66 4.70 -4.83
C PHE A 155 15.59 4.55 -3.73
N GLY A 156 14.33 4.53 -4.11
CA GLY A 156 13.14 4.34 -3.26
C GLY A 156 12.47 2.98 -3.47
N PRO A 157 11.19 2.97 -3.89
CA PRO A 157 10.39 1.75 -3.97
C PRO A 157 10.87 0.76 -5.03
N LEU A 158 11.51 1.22 -6.11
CA LEU A 158 11.99 0.37 -7.22
C LEU A 158 13.48 0.00 -7.09
N LYS A 159 14.02 0.09 -5.89
CA LYS A 159 15.42 -0.19 -5.61
C LYS A 159 15.79 -1.66 -5.89
N PRO A 160 16.81 -1.96 -6.74
CA PRO A 160 17.18 -3.33 -7.11
C PRO A 160 18.06 -4.05 -6.08
N VAL A 161 18.59 -3.33 -5.09
CA VAL A 161 19.57 -3.85 -4.15
C VAL A 161 19.11 -5.11 -3.43
N GLY A 162 19.90 -6.18 -3.49
CA GLY A 162 19.60 -7.47 -2.88
C GLY A 162 18.63 -8.35 -3.69
N LEU A 163 18.38 -8.01 -4.96
CA LEU A 163 17.50 -8.74 -5.88
C LEU A 163 18.22 -9.05 -7.20
N PRO A 164 19.24 -9.91 -7.20
CA PRO A 164 19.92 -10.29 -8.44
C PRO A 164 18.95 -10.98 -9.39
N ASP A 165 18.97 -10.56 -10.66
CA ASP A 165 18.24 -11.25 -11.73
C ASP A 165 18.98 -12.56 -12.06
N PRO A 166 18.32 -13.73 -11.92
CA PRO A 166 18.99 -15.02 -12.14
C PRO A 166 19.46 -15.22 -13.57
N ARG A 167 18.90 -14.49 -14.55
CA ARG A 167 19.32 -14.55 -15.96
C ARG A 167 20.63 -13.81 -16.22
N MET A 168 20.89 -12.75 -15.45
CA MET A 168 22.07 -11.89 -15.61
C MET A 168 23.12 -12.13 -14.52
N GLY A 169 22.78 -12.80 -13.42
CA GLY A 169 23.64 -12.99 -12.27
C GLY A 169 24.01 -11.70 -11.53
N ARG A 170 23.31 -10.60 -11.80
CA ARG A 170 23.51 -9.28 -11.17
C ARG A 170 22.20 -8.56 -10.95
N GLU A 171 22.23 -7.52 -10.14
CA GLU A 171 21.08 -6.66 -9.91
C GLU A 171 20.67 -5.92 -11.20
N PRO A 172 19.38 -5.81 -11.52
CA PRO A 172 18.87 -5.01 -12.62
C PRO A 172 19.06 -3.51 -12.35
N TYR A 173 18.74 -2.65 -13.31
CA TYR A 173 18.78 -1.19 -13.10
C TYR A 173 17.74 -0.72 -12.09
N ALA A 174 16.51 -1.24 -12.20
CA ALA A 174 15.42 -1.05 -11.25
C ALA A 174 14.55 -2.31 -11.22
N VAL A 175 13.68 -2.45 -10.21
CA VAL A 175 12.79 -3.61 -10.08
C VAL A 175 11.47 -3.21 -9.44
N VAL A 176 10.36 -3.63 -10.04
CA VAL A 176 9.06 -3.62 -9.40
C VAL A 176 8.88 -4.95 -8.67
N GLN A 177 8.56 -4.91 -7.38
CA GLN A 177 8.23 -6.09 -6.60
C GLN A 177 6.72 -6.22 -6.47
N LEU A 178 6.17 -7.34 -6.90
CA LEU A 178 4.77 -7.66 -6.82
C LEU A 178 4.52 -8.69 -5.72
N ARG A 179 3.55 -8.44 -4.88
CA ARG A 179 3.11 -9.35 -3.83
C ARG A 179 1.83 -10.06 -4.26
N GLN A 180 1.80 -11.38 -4.03
CA GLN A 180 0.60 -12.18 -4.26
C GLN A 180 -0.58 -11.65 -3.44
N ASP A 181 -1.73 -11.42 -4.10
CA ASP A 181 -2.92 -10.86 -3.47
C ASP A 181 -3.95 -11.92 -3.06
N ASN A 182 -4.09 -12.98 -3.87
CA ASN A 182 -5.03 -14.07 -3.61
C ASN A 182 -4.34 -15.42 -3.47
N GLU A 183 -5.04 -16.41 -2.91
CA GLU A 183 -4.50 -17.75 -2.63
C GLU A 183 -4.12 -18.49 -3.91
N GLU A 184 -4.89 -18.31 -4.99
CA GLU A 184 -4.69 -18.96 -6.29
C GLU A 184 -3.49 -18.42 -7.07
N ALA A 185 -2.86 -17.37 -6.57
CA ALA A 185 -1.76 -16.67 -7.25
C ALA A 185 -2.11 -16.20 -8.68
N THR A 186 -3.33 -15.70 -8.84
CA THR A 186 -3.81 -15.13 -10.11
C THR A 186 -3.77 -13.60 -10.12
N GLN A 187 -3.65 -12.98 -8.95
CA GLN A 187 -3.61 -11.53 -8.75
C GLN A 187 -2.43 -11.14 -7.88
N TYR A 188 -1.82 -10.03 -8.22
CA TYR A 188 -0.66 -9.47 -7.53
C TYR A 188 -0.82 -7.96 -7.35
N ASN A 189 -0.42 -7.44 -6.21
CA ASN A 189 -0.38 -6.00 -5.95
C ASN A 189 1.07 -5.47 -5.98
N MET A 190 1.20 -4.22 -6.40
CA MET A 190 2.46 -3.50 -6.46
C MET A 190 2.74 -2.75 -5.14
#